data_359109ba77611205ebd27f5689ed2f53
#
_entry.id   359109ba77611205ebd27f5689ed2f53
#
_cell.length_a   1.000
_cell.length_b   1.000
_cell.length_c   1.000
_cell.angle_alpha   90.00
_cell.angle_beta   90.00
_cell.angle_gamma   90.00
#
_symmetry.space_group_name_H-M   'P 1'
#
loop_
_entity.id
_entity.type
_entity.pdbx_description
1 polymer ?
#
loop_
_entity_poly.entity_id
_entity_poly.type
_entity_poly.pdbx_seq_one_letter_code
_entity_poly.pdbx_strand_id
1 'polypeptide(L)'
;KAMGFSNVRIEPFDMKTWVRGEESAEVTAPYPAKMHITALGNSASTGDKGLEAEVVYFRTLADLQAAPAGSLKGKIAFVSHKMTRTQSGASYGQFGGVRRAGPGIAAQKGAAAIVIRSVGTDYHRNPHTGGTNFPDGVTPIPSAALSIPDAENLERMIARASKSGQAVKMKLVLTPRQIGTTQSGNVIAEVPGSDPQAGTILVGGHLDSWDLGTGAIDDGAGVAITAAAAKLIMDA
;
A
#
# COMPACT_ATOMS: atom_id res chain seq x y z
N LYS A 1 8.49 31.47 5.38
CA LYS A 1 8.99 32.85 5.35
C LYS A 1 7.84 33.87 5.46
N ALA A 2 6.78 33.74 4.68
CA ALA A 2 5.65 34.68 4.73
C ALA A 2 4.94 34.72 6.10
N MET A 3 4.97 33.65 6.87
CA MET A 3 4.41 33.57 8.23
C MET A 3 5.34 34.14 9.32
N GLY A 4 6.55 34.61 8.98
CA GLY A 4 7.49 35.19 9.92
C GLY A 4 8.46 34.20 10.58
N PHE A 5 8.41 32.91 10.25
CA PHE A 5 9.32 31.90 10.81
C PHE A 5 10.78 32.21 10.46
N SER A 6 11.67 31.93 11.41
CA SER A 6 13.10 32.02 11.24
C SER A 6 13.72 30.74 10.67
N ASN A 7 14.94 30.84 10.21
CA ASN A 7 15.78 29.72 9.76
C ASN A 7 15.07 28.73 8.83
N VAL A 8 14.24 29.26 7.92
CA VAL A 8 13.47 28.45 6.97
C VAL A 8 14.40 27.86 5.91
N ARG A 9 14.53 26.54 5.91
CA ARG A 9 15.44 25.80 5.02
C ARG A 9 14.83 24.49 4.55
N ILE A 10 15.41 23.93 3.50
CA ILE A 10 15.14 22.56 3.05
C ILE A 10 16.39 21.74 3.31
N GLU A 11 16.26 20.63 4.01
CA GLU A 11 17.31 19.65 4.20
C GLU A 11 17.09 18.48 3.23
N PRO A 12 17.89 18.41 2.14
CA PRO A 12 17.73 17.38 1.14
C PRO A 12 18.26 16.04 1.65
N PHE A 13 17.64 14.95 1.17
CA PHE A 13 18.13 13.59 1.36
C PHE A 13 17.84 12.73 0.12
N ASP A 14 18.62 11.68 -0.05
CA ASP A 14 18.47 10.73 -1.14
C ASP A 14 17.57 9.58 -0.73
N MET A 15 16.68 9.14 -1.64
CA MET A 15 15.79 8.03 -1.42
C MET A 15 15.69 7.13 -2.64
N LYS A 16 15.55 5.81 -2.42
CA LYS A 16 15.24 4.87 -3.49
C LYS A 16 13.84 5.14 -4.02
N THR A 17 13.72 5.17 -5.33
CA THR A 17 12.47 5.58 -5.98
C THR A 17 11.89 4.46 -6.82
N TRP A 18 10.67 4.12 -6.48
CA TRP A 18 9.79 3.23 -7.20
C TRP A 18 8.72 4.06 -7.91
N VAL A 19 8.43 3.73 -9.16
CA VAL A 19 7.38 4.39 -9.94
C VAL A 19 6.38 3.37 -10.43
N ARG A 20 5.11 3.77 -10.40
CA ARG A 20 3.99 3.00 -10.93
C ARG A 20 4.08 2.92 -12.45
N GLY A 21 3.57 1.82 -13.02
CA GLY A 21 3.44 1.62 -14.45
C GLY A 21 2.00 1.33 -14.83
N GLU A 22 1.81 0.52 -15.87
CA GLU A 22 0.49 0.01 -16.25
C GLU A 22 -0.03 -0.97 -15.23
N GLU A 23 -1.36 -0.97 -15.04
CA GLU A 23 -2.05 -1.80 -14.05
C GLU A 23 -3.35 -2.34 -14.64
N SER A 24 -3.46 -3.65 -14.72
CA SER A 24 -4.73 -4.30 -15.05
C SER A 24 -4.85 -5.68 -14.42
N ALA A 25 -6.08 -6.08 -14.15
CA ALA A 25 -6.42 -7.41 -13.69
C ALA A 25 -7.68 -7.93 -14.37
N GLU A 26 -7.66 -9.21 -14.70
CA GLU A 26 -8.79 -9.90 -15.29
C GLU A 26 -8.84 -11.35 -14.80
N VAL A 27 -9.99 -11.79 -14.33
CA VAL A 27 -10.26 -13.22 -14.20
C VAL A 27 -10.47 -13.76 -15.63
N THR A 28 -9.67 -14.75 -16.03
CA THR A 28 -9.70 -15.32 -17.37
C THR A 28 -10.53 -16.60 -17.45
N ALA A 29 -10.64 -17.34 -16.33
CA ALA A 29 -11.43 -18.57 -16.25
C ALA A 29 -11.91 -18.80 -14.80
N PRO A 30 -13.06 -19.51 -14.60
CA PRO A 30 -14.05 -19.89 -15.60
C PRO A 30 -15.04 -18.76 -15.92
N TYR A 31 -15.00 -17.64 -15.22
CA TYR A 31 -15.92 -16.50 -15.33
C TYR A 31 -15.15 -15.23 -15.69
N PRO A 32 -14.89 -14.95 -16.98
CA PRO A 32 -14.10 -13.79 -17.39
C PRO A 32 -14.69 -12.47 -16.86
N ALA A 33 -13.85 -11.67 -16.20
CA ALA A 33 -14.27 -10.37 -15.64
C ALA A 33 -13.06 -9.46 -15.39
N LYS A 34 -13.14 -8.22 -15.86
CA LYS A 34 -12.17 -7.18 -15.52
C LYS A 34 -12.35 -6.74 -14.06
N MET A 35 -11.25 -6.44 -13.40
CA MET A 35 -11.23 -6.02 -12.00
C MET A 35 -10.38 -4.76 -11.83
N HIS A 36 -10.79 -3.90 -10.89
CA HIS A 36 -10.03 -2.69 -10.54
C HIS A 36 -8.94 -3.07 -9.54
N ILE A 37 -7.72 -2.82 -9.95
CA ILE A 37 -6.51 -3.17 -9.20
C ILE A 37 -5.56 -1.99 -9.14
N THR A 38 -4.71 -1.94 -8.11
CA THR A 38 -3.55 -1.05 -8.05
C THR A 38 -2.35 -1.77 -7.44
N ALA A 39 -1.18 -1.57 -8.00
CA ALA A 39 0.06 -2.13 -7.45
C ALA A 39 0.35 -1.55 -6.07
N LEU A 40 0.88 -2.39 -5.20
CA LEU A 40 1.44 -1.95 -3.92
C LEU A 40 2.82 -1.35 -4.14
N GLY A 41 3.19 -0.35 -3.34
CA GLY A 41 4.53 0.22 -3.35
C GLY A 41 5.59 -0.87 -3.12
N ASN A 42 6.69 -0.80 -3.86
CA ASN A 42 7.75 -1.82 -3.93
C ASN A 42 7.36 -3.16 -4.59
N SER A 43 6.19 -3.25 -5.21
CA SER A 43 5.83 -4.41 -6.03
C SER A 43 6.84 -4.65 -7.14
N ALA A 44 7.12 -5.91 -7.46
CA ALA A 44 7.82 -6.28 -8.68
C ALA A 44 6.89 -6.16 -9.90
N SER A 45 7.50 -6.17 -11.10
CA SER A 45 6.80 -6.16 -12.37
C SER A 45 6.41 -7.56 -12.81
N THR A 46 5.27 -7.69 -13.50
CA THR A 46 4.90 -8.90 -14.26
C THR A 46 5.55 -8.96 -15.64
N GLY A 47 6.20 -7.87 -16.05
CA GLY A 47 6.53 -7.60 -17.45
C GLY A 47 5.30 -7.20 -18.27
N ASP A 48 5.53 -6.69 -19.48
CA ASP A 48 4.47 -6.11 -20.34
C ASP A 48 3.45 -7.17 -20.81
N LYS A 49 3.86 -8.43 -20.91
CA LYS A 49 2.97 -9.54 -21.28
C LYS A 49 2.04 -9.95 -20.14
N GLY A 50 2.35 -9.53 -18.94
CA GLY A 50 1.62 -9.89 -17.73
C GLY A 50 1.91 -11.33 -17.25
N LEU A 51 1.26 -11.69 -16.16
CA LEU A 51 1.30 -13.00 -15.51
C LEU A 51 -0.12 -13.57 -15.47
N GLU A 52 -0.31 -14.79 -15.97
CA GLU A 52 -1.57 -15.53 -15.79
C GLU A 52 -1.32 -16.79 -14.97
N ALA A 53 -2.10 -16.98 -13.89
CA ALA A 53 -1.98 -18.16 -13.04
C ALA A 53 -3.29 -18.47 -12.30
N GLU A 54 -3.34 -19.67 -11.70
CA GLU A 54 -4.40 -20.09 -10.78
C GLU A 54 -4.39 -19.24 -9.52
N VAL A 55 -5.56 -18.87 -9.03
CA VAL A 55 -5.77 -18.10 -7.81
C VAL A 55 -6.01 -19.04 -6.63
N VAL A 56 -5.20 -18.90 -5.56
CA VAL A 56 -5.40 -19.61 -4.29
C VAL A 56 -5.89 -18.60 -3.26
N TYR A 57 -7.08 -18.86 -2.71
CA TYR A 57 -7.75 -17.97 -1.78
C TYR A 57 -7.38 -18.23 -0.33
N PHE A 58 -7.11 -17.15 0.40
CA PHE A 58 -6.91 -17.11 1.84
C PHE A 58 -7.85 -16.08 2.45
N ARG A 59 -8.60 -16.49 3.44
CA ARG A 59 -9.56 -15.62 4.13
C ARG A 59 -8.85 -14.55 4.96
N THR A 60 -7.70 -14.90 5.56
CA THR A 60 -6.93 -14.03 6.44
C THR A 60 -5.44 -14.10 6.13
N LEU A 61 -4.67 -13.14 6.68
CA LEU A 61 -3.22 -13.21 6.64
C LEU A 61 -2.68 -14.44 7.40
N ALA A 62 -3.33 -14.83 8.49
CA ALA A 62 -2.93 -16.00 9.26
C ALA A 62 -3.07 -17.31 8.45
N ASP A 63 -4.09 -17.42 7.62
CA ASP A 63 -4.26 -18.58 6.72
C ASP A 63 -3.12 -18.66 5.70
N LEU A 64 -2.70 -17.52 5.14
CA LEU A 64 -1.53 -17.47 4.25
C LEU A 64 -0.24 -17.85 5.00
N GLN A 65 -0.05 -17.38 6.22
CA GLN A 65 1.11 -17.74 7.06
C GLN A 65 1.18 -19.23 7.32
N ALA A 66 0.04 -19.85 7.61
CA ALA A 66 -0.09 -21.29 7.90
C ALA A 66 0.08 -22.18 6.64
N ALA A 67 0.03 -21.62 5.43
CA ALA A 67 0.19 -22.38 4.22
C ALA A 67 1.56 -23.09 4.17
N PRO A 68 1.65 -24.35 3.69
CA PRO A 68 2.91 -25.06 3.58
C PRO A 68 3.93 -24.35 2.68
N ALA A 69 5.21 -24.51 2.97
CA ALA A 69 6.26 -23.99 2.10
C ALA A 69 6.14 -24.58 0.68
N GLY A 70 6.28 -23.73 -0.34
CA GLY A 70 6.19 -24.15 -1.75
C GLY A 70 4.79 -24.44 -2.26
N SER A 71 3.75 -24.41 -1.42
CA SER A 71 2.36 -24.72 -1.83
C SER A 71 1.78 -23.74 -2.85
N LEU A 72 2.37 -22.56 -2.98
CA LEU A 72 1.93 -21.52 -3.91
C LEU A 72 2.81 -21.42 -5.17
N LYS A 73 3.67 -22.40 -5.43
CA LYS A 73 4.58 -22.35 -6.57
C LYS A 73 3.80 -22.14 -7.88
N GLY A 74 4.13 -20.99 -8.55
CA GLY A 74 3.52 -20.60 -9.82
C GLY A 74 2.06 -20.14 -9.73
N LYS A 75 1.52 -19.87 -8.53
CA LYS A 75 0.13 -19.46 -8.30
C LYS A 75 0.05 -18.00 -7.85
N ILE A 76 -1.12 -17.40 -7.96
CA ILE A 76 -1.46 -16.10 -7.40
C ILE A 76 -2.12 -16.33 -6.03
N ALA A 77 -1.51 -15.83 -4.97
CA ALA A 77 -2.16 -15.78 -3.67
C ALA A 77 -3.22 -14.67 -3.65
N PHE A 78 -4.44 -14.96 -3.25
CA PHE A 78 -5.47 -13.95 -3.01
C PHE A 78 -5.85 -13.93 -1.53
N VAL A 79 -5.55 -12.82 -0.84
CA VAL A 79 -5.86 -12.66 0.59
C VAL A 79 -6.97 -11.64 0.75
N SER A 80 -8.16 -12.08 1.17
CA SER A 80 -9.30 -11.20 1.40
C SER A 80 -9.56 -10.99 2.89
N HIS A 81 -8.58 -10.43 3.59
CA HIS A 81 -8.70 -10.11 5.01
C HIS A 81 -9.58 -8.86 5.19
N LYS A 82 -10.83 -9.07 5.64
CA LYS A 82 -11.84 -8.01 5.74
C LYS A 82 -11.59 -7.14 6.97
N MET A 83 -11.37 -5.83 6.74
CA MET A 83 -11.21 -4.86 7.81
C MET A 83 -12.56 -4.58 8.49
N THR A 84 -12.55 -4.49 9.82
CA THR A 84 -13.72 -4.09 10.60
C THR A 84 -13.81 -2.57 10.68
N ARG A 85 -14.97 -2.02 10.38
CA ARG A 85 -15.22 -0.59 10.54
C ARG A 85 -15.34 -0.22 12.01
N THR A 86 -14.54 0.73 12.47
CA THR A 86 -14.57 1.29 13.82
C THR A 86 -14.54 2.81 13.76
N GLN A 87 -15.17 3.49 14.71
CA GLN A 87 -15.19 4.95 14.76
C GLN A 87 -13.79 5.55 14.95
N SER A 88 -12.95 4.90 15.73
CA SER A 88 -11.57 5.35 16.01
C SER A 88 -10.56 5.01 14.92
N GLY A 89 -10.93 4.20 13.90
CA GLY A 89 -9.98 3.68 12.92
C GLY A 89 -8.95 2.68 13.46
N ALA A 90 -9.05 2.26 14.73
CA ALA A 90 -8.05 1.43 15.41
C ALA A 90 -7.79 0.09 14.70
N SER A 91 -8.77 -0.47 13.97
CA SER A 91 -8.61 -1.69 13.20
C SER A 91 -7.63 -1.55 12.00
N TYR A 92 -7.40 -0.34 11.50
CA TYR A 92 -6.51 -0.13 10.35
C TYR A 92 -5.09 -0.65 10.58
N GLY A 93 -4.49 -0.37 11.74
CA GLY A 93 -3.18 -0.88 12.13
C GLY A 93 -3.11 -2.40 12.15
N GLN A 94 -4.16 -3.06 12.67
CA GLN A 94 -4.28 -4.52 12.75
C GLN A 94 -4.37 -5.16 11.36
N PHE A 95 -5.24 -4.66 10.49
CA PHE A 95 -5.45 -5.22 9.15
C PHE A 95 -4.41 -4.80 8.12
N GLY A 96 -3.70 -3.69 8.34
CA GLY A 96 -2.63 -3.21 7.47
C GLY A 96 -1.46 -4.19 7.30
N GLY A 97 -1.32 -5.17 8.18
CA GLY A 97 -0.33 -6.24 8.09
C GLY A 97 -0.42 -7.04 6.78
N VAL A 98 -1.62 -7.25 6.23
CA VAL A 98 -1.81 -7.98 4.97
C VAL A 98 -1.11 -7.26 3.80
N ARG A 99 -1.13 -5.93 3.79
CA ARG A 99 -0.47 -5.10 2.78
C ARG A 99 1.04 -5.05 2.99
N ARG A 100 1.48 -4.82 4.24
CA ARG A 100 2.91 -4.64 4.55
C ARG A 100 3.71 -5.94 4.46
N ALA A 101 3.21 -7.04 5.01
CA ALA A 101 3.93 -8.30 5.14
C ALA A 101 3.41 -9.42 4.22
N GLY A 102 2.15 -9.36 3.79
CA GLY A 102 1.53 -10.39 2.96
C GLY A 102 2.34 -10.75 1.71
N PRO A 103 2.84 -9.76 0.92
CA PRO A 103 3.66 -10.03 -0.24
C PRO A 103 4.95 -10.81 0.06
N GLY A 104 5.68 -10.44 1.11
CA GLY A 104 6.87 -11.16 1.55
C GLY A 104 6.58 -12.60 1.96
N ILE A 105 5.48 -12.81 2.70
CA ILE A 105 5.02 -14.14 3.12
C ILE A 105 4.62 -15.00 1.90
N ALA A 106 3.86 -14.43 0.96
CA ALA A 106 3.46 -15.13 -0.26
C ALA A 106 4.68 -15.54 -1.10
N ALA A 107 5.67 -14.65 -1.23
CA ALA A 107 6.93 -14.94 -1.91
C ALA A 107 7.67 -16.12 -1.26
N GLN A 108 7.77 -16.14 0.07
CA GLN A 108 8.38 -17.26 0.82
C GLN A 108 7.63 -18.59 0.63
N LYS A 109 6.32 -18.55 0.33
CA LYS A 109 5.52 -19.74 -0.02
C LYS A 109 5.60 -20.12 -1.49
N GLY A 110 6.37 -19.37 -2.30
CA GLY A 110 6.61 -19.63 -3.72
C GLY A 110 5.57 -19.03 -4.66
N ALA A 111 4.71 -18.11 -4.19
CA ALA A 111 3.72 -17.47 -5.04
C ALA A 111 4.38 -16.70 -6.19
N ALA A 112 3.77 -16.77 -7.37
CA ALA A 112 4.18 -15.98 -8.53
C ALA A 112 3.72 -14.52 -8.43
N ALA A 113 2.61 -14.26 -7.73
CA ALA A 113 2.09 -12.94 -7.41
C ALA A 113 1.16 -13.01 -6.19
N ILE A 114 0.84 -11.87 -5.63
CA ILE A 114 -0.20 -11.73 -4.61
C ILE A 114 -1.17 -10.61 -4.96
N VAL A 115 -2.45 -10.86 -4.74
CA VAL A 115 -3.51 -9.85 -4.75
C VAL A 115 -4.15 -9.82 -3.39
N ILE A 116 -4.35 -8.64 -2.84
CA ILE A 116 -5.05 -8.48 -1.56
C ILE A 116 -6.37 -7.74 -1.76
N ARG A 117 -7.34 -7.96 -0.88
CA ARG A 117 -8.44 -7.02 -0.70
C ARG A 117 -7.86 -5.69 -0.19
N SER A 118 -8.29 -4.57 -0.75
CA SER A 118 -7.90 -3.24 -0.25
C SER A 118 -8.11 -3.13 1.26
N VAL A 119 -7.13 -2.57 1.96
CA VAL A 119 -7.23 -2.28 3.39
C VAL A 119 -8.06 -1.02 3.56
N GLY A 120 -9.27 -1.17 4.03
CA GLY A 120 -10.24 -0.09 4.18
C GLY A 120 -11.65 -0.64 4.33
N THR A 121 -12.62 0.27 4.50
CA THR A 121 -14.04 -0.08 4.70
C THR A 121 -14.96 0.64 3.71
N ASP A 122 -14.41 1.40 2.78
CA ASP A 122 -15.15 2.11 1.75
C ASP A 122 -15.55 1.17 0.61
N TYR A 123 -16.82 1.21 0.23
CA TYR A 123 -17.37 0.31 -0.77
C TYR A 123 -17.44 0.98 -2.15
N HIS A 124 -16.28 1.16 -2.76
CA HIS A 124 -16.13 1.72 -4.10
C HIS A 124 -15.02 1.00 -4.89
N ARG A 125 -14.92 1.28 -6.20
CA ARG A 125 -13.95 0.63 -7.09
C ARG A 125 -12.62 1.39 -7.23
N ASN A 126 -12.23 2.15 -6.23
CA ASN A 126 -10.90 2.74 -6.13
C ASN A 126 -10.07 1.88 -5.18
N PRO A 127 -9.11 1.07 -5.68
CA PRO A 127 -8.28 0.25 -4.80
C PRO A 127 -7.37 1.12 -3.93
N HIS A 128 -7.09 0.65 -2.71
CA HIS A 128 -6.12 1.29 -1.82
C HIS A 128 -4.72 0.77 -2.08
N THR A 129 -3.79 1.66 -2.41
CA THR A 129 -2.37 1.37 -2.47
C THR A 129 -1.73 1.45 -1.08
N GLY A 130 -0.43 1.30 -1.01
CA GLY A 130 0.41 1.44 0.17
C GLY A 130 1.69 0.63 0.02
N GLY A 131 2.68 0.92 0.85
CA GLY A 131 3.97 0.25 0.83
C GLY A 131 3.89 -1.22 1.26
N THR A 132 4.71 -2.05 0.63
CA THR A 132 4.97 -3.42 1.06
C THR A 132 6.45 -3.62 1.34
N ASN A 133 6.75 -4.53 2.25
CA ASN A 133 8.11 -4.89 2.63
C ASN A 133 8.38 -6.35 2.29
N PHE A 134 9.54 -6.59 1.70
CA PHE A 134 10.06 -7.94 1.49
C PHE A 134 11.21 -8.15 2.45
N PRO A 135 11.23 -9.27 3.20
CA PRO A 135 12.37 -9.60 4.07
C PRO A 135 13.67 -9.73 3.28
N ASP A 136 14.79 -9.53 3.95
CA ASP A 136 16.11 -9.71 3.34
C ASP A 136 16.25 -11.10 2.73
N GLY A 137 16.81 -11.17 1.53
CA GLY A 137 16.96 -12.41 0.78
C GLY A 137 15.68 -12.91 0.09
N VAL A 138 14.54 -12.26 0.26
CA VAL A 138 13.29 -12.60 -0.44
C VAL A 138 13.18 -11.77 -1.70
N THR A 139 13.12 -12.43 -2.86
CA THR A 139 12.89 -11.76 -4.14
C THR A 139 11.47 -11.18 -4.18
N PRO A 140 11.31 -9.87 -4.43
CA PRO A 140 10.00 -9.25 -4.60
C PRO A 140 9.17 -9.91 -5.71
N ILE A 141 7.87 -10.06 -5.46
CA ILE A 141 6.89 -10.56 -6.43
C ILE A 141 5.88 -9.48 -6.79
N PRO A 142 5.20 -9.57 -7.96
CA PRO A 142 4.08 -8.72 -8.29
C PRO A 142 3.01 -8.74 -7.21
N SER A 143 2.65 -7.56 -6.70
CA SER A 143 1.81 -7.39 -5.52
C SER A 143 0.84 -6.24 -5.72
N ALA A 144 -0.46 -6.50 -5.57
CA ALA A 144 -1.48 -5.50 -5.82
C ALA A 144 -2.69 -5.63 -4.91
N ALA A 145 -3.48 -4.56 -4.81
CA ALA A 145 -4.76 -4.53 -4.11
C ALA A 145 -5.92 -4.44 -5.10
N LEU A 146 -6.92 -5.29 -4.93
CA LEU A 146 -8.22 -5.19 -5.59
C LEU A 146 -9.11 -4.18 -4.85
N SER A 147 -10.00 -3.53 -5.59
CA SER A 147 -11.10 -2.80 -4.95
C SER A 147 -11.94 -3.74 -4.07
N ILE A 148 -12.59 -3.20 -3.05
CA ILE A 148 -13.41 -4.03 -2.14
C ILE A 148 -14.53 -4.76 -2.88
N PRO A 149 -15.33 -4.12 -3.78
CA PRO A 149 -16.35 -4.82 -4.56
C PRO A 149 -15.77 -5.93 -5.48
N ASP A 150 -14.60 -5.71 -6.08
CA ASP A 150 -13.99 -6.70 -6.96
C ASP A 150 -13.37 -7.86 -6.17
N ALA A 151 -12.82 -7.61 -4.99
CA ALA A 151 -12.37 -8.65 -4.07
C ALA A 151 -13.55 -9.56 -3.64
N GLU A 152 -14.70 -8.98 -3.30
CA GLU A 152 -15.92 -9.75 -2.99
C GLU A 152 -16.46 -10.51 -4.20
N ASN A 153 -16.35 -9.93 -5.38
CA ASN A 153 -16.73 -10.63 -6.61
C ASN A 153 -15.81 -11.85 -6.84
N LEU A 154 -14.51 -11.69 -6.67
CA LEU A 154 -13.55 -12.78 -6.78
C LEU A 154 -13.82 -13.90 -5.76
N GLU A 155 -14.14 -13.56 -4.49
CA GLU A 155 -14.57 -14.53 -3.48
C GLU A 155 -15.77 -15.37 -3.96
N ARG A 156 -16.80 -14.69 -4.51
CA ARG A 156 -18.00 -15.36 -5.04
C ARG A 156 -17.68 -16.28 -6.22
N MET A 157 -16.80 -15.83 -7.14
CA MET A 157 -16.35 -16.62 -8.28
C MET A 157 -15.60 -17.87 -7.82
N ILE A 158 -14.69 -17.75 -6.84
CA ILE A 158 -13.95 -18.87 -6.27
C ILE A 158 -14.90 -19.86 -5.59
N ALA A 159 -15.83 -19.37 -4.76
CA ALA A 159 -16.80 -20.22 -4.09
C ALA A 159 -17.73 -20.97 -5.06
N ARG A 160 -18.08 -20.34 -6.20
CA ARG A 160 -18.88 -20.96 -7.25
C ARG A 160 -18.07 -22.01 -8.03
N ALA A 161 -16.84 -21.66 -8.45
CA ALA A 161 -15.97 -22.54 -9.20
C ALA A 161 -15.58 -23.79 -8.40
N SER A 162 -15.34 -23.66 -7.10
CA SER A 162 -15.05 -24.78 -6.19
C SER A 162 -16.15 -25.84 -6.18
N LYS A 163 -17.43 -25.43 -6.27
CA LYS A 163 -18.56 -26.38 -6.32
C LYS A 163 -18.56 -27.27 -7.56
N SER A 164 -17.94 -26.81 -8.64
CA SER A 164 -17.79 -27.56 -9.91
C SER A 164 -16.38 -28.12 -10.12
N GLY A 165 -15.52 -28.06 -9.09
CA GLY A 165 -14.14 -28.54 -9.17
C GLY A 165 -13.24 -27.73 -10.12
N GLN A 166 -13.65 -26.50 -10.48
CA GLN A 166 -12.91 -25.65 -11.41
C GLN A 166 -11.96 -24.71 -10.66
N ALA A 167 -10.76 -24.50 -11.22
CA ALA A 167 -9.84 -23.49 -10.74
C ALA A 167 -10.15 -22.11 -11.34
N VAL A 168 -10.05 -21.06 -10.52
CA VAL A 168 -10.10 -19.69 -11.01
C VAL A 168 -8.71 -19.26 -11.47
N LYS A 169 -8.61 -18.71 -12.68
CA LYS A 169 -7.36 -18.12 -13.20
C LYS A 169 -7.51 -16.61 -13.34
N MET A 170 -6.42 -15.91 -13.08
CA MET A 170 -6.35 -14.45 -13.20
C MET A 170 -5.10 -14.06 -13.99
N LYS A 171 -5.25 -13.08 -14.87
CA LYS A 171 -4.15 -12.39 -15.53
C LYS A 171 -3.94 -11.04 -14.86
N LEU A 172 -2.67 -10.74 -14.55
CA LEU A 172 -2.22 -9.46 -13.99
C LEU A 172 -1.22 -8.83 -14.96
N VAL A 173 -1.37 -7.54 -15.20
CA VAL A 173 -0.33 -6.70 -15.82
C VAL A 173 0.00 -5.61 -14.81
N LEU A 174 1.21 -5.64 -14.30
CA LEU A 174 1.76 -4.65 -13.38
C LEU A 174 3.17 -4.35 -13.86
N THR A 175 3.43 -3.10 -14.26
CA THR A 175 4.73 -2.71 -14.85
C THR A 175 5.45 -1.62 -14.06
N PRO A 176 5.47 -1.68 -12.71
CA PRO A 176 6.23 -0.72 -11.94
C PRO A 176 7.73 -0.87 -12.17
N ARG A 177 8.49 0.19 -11.86
CA ARG A 177 9.94 0.21 -12.05
C ARG A 177 10.65 0.85 -10.86
N GLN A 178 11.81 0.31 -10.51
CA GLN A 178 12.78 1.01 -9.69
C GLN A 178 13.60 1.92 -10.62
N ILE A 179 13.62 3.22 -10.34
CA ILE A 179 14.34 4.20 -11.18
C ILE A 179 15.62 4.74 -10.54
N GLY A 180 16.10 4.04 -9.50
CA GLY A 180 17.32 4.41 -8.80
C GLY A 180 17.07 5.32 -7.61
N THR A 181 17.98 6.25 -7.38
CA THR A 181 17.91 7.21 -6.27
C THR A 181 17.46 8.57 -6.78
N THR A 182 16.52 9.19 -6.09
CA THR A 182 16.09 10.58 -6.31
C THR A 182 16.23 11.38 -5.03
N GLN A 183 16.23 12.70 -5.15
CA GLN A 183 16.32 13.60 -4.01
C GLN A 183 14.92 14.01 -3.53
N SER A 184 14.73 13.98 -2.23
CA SER A 184 13.60 14.56 -1.51
C SER A 184 14.14 15.52 -0.44
N GLY A 185 13.29 16.11 0.42
CA GLY A 185 13.77 17.03 1.44
C GLY A 185 12.77 17.28 2.56
N ASN A 186 13.30 17.57 3.74
CA ASN A 186 12.54 18.04 4.89
C ASN A 186 12.52 19.58 4.89
N VAL A 187 11.34 20.17 5.03
CA VAL A 187 11.19 21.62 5.22
C VAL A 187 11.22 21.91 6.72
N ILE A 188 12.17 22.71 7.14
CA ILE A 188 12.36 23.07 8.56
C ILE A 188 12.20 24.58 8.71
N ALA A 189 11.53 24.98 9.79
CA ALA A 189 11.38 26.35 10.21
C ALA A 189 11.43 26.45 11.74
N GLU A 190 11.81 27.55 12.28
CA GLU A 190 12.02 27.72 13.71
C GLU A 190 11.27 28.95 14.26
N VAL A 191 10.77 28.81 15.48
CA VAL A 191 10.29 29.89 16.32
C VAL A 191 11.20 29.95 17.55
N PRO A 192 12.06 30.99 17.70
CA PRO A 192 12.92 31.10 18.85
C PRO A 192 12.11 31.25 20.15
N GLY A 193 12.45 30.45 21.16
CA GLY A 193 11.91 30.60 22.51
C GLY A 193 12.57 31.72 23.30
N SER A 194 11.95 32.14 24.39
CA SER A 194 12.48 33.14 25.30
C SER A 194 13.60 32.63 26.22
N ASP A 195 13.65 31.30 26.46
CA ASP A 195 14.68 30.63 27.27
C ASP A 195 15.51 29.66 26.41
N PRO A 196 16.76 30.01 26.06
CA PRO A 196 17.64 29.15 25.30
C PRO A 196 18.00 27.80 25.99
N GLN A 197 17.79 27.70 27.31
CA GLN A 197 18.10 26.50 28.09
C GLN A 197 16.93 25.54 28.20
N ALA A 198 15.73 25.93 27.77
CA ALA A 198 14.53 25.10 27.87
C ALA A 198 14.49 23.94 26.90
N GLY A 199 15.45 23.83 25.95
CA GLY A 199 15.47 22.81 24.93
C GLY A 199 14.59 23.17 23.73
N THR A 200 14.36 22.17 22.85
CA THR A 200 13.60 22.33 21.60
C THR A 200 12.39 21.41 21.60
N ILE A 201 11.24 21.95 21.22
CA ILE A 201 10.04 21.16 20.92
C ILE A 201 9.93 21.02 19.39
N LEU A 202 9.91 19.79 18.90
CA LEU A 202 9.71 19.50 17.48
C LEU A 202 8.25 19.12 17.24
N VAL A 203 7.61 19.80 16.30
CA VAL A 203 6.29 19.46 15.77
C VAL A 203 6.36 19.33 14.26
N GLY A 204 5.58 18.45 13.66
CA GLY A 204 5.67 18.26 12.22
C GLY A 204 4.51 17.44 11.65
N GLY A 205 4.46 17.39 10.34
CA GLY A 205 3.64 16.54 9.53
C GLY A 205 4.40 16.17 8.27
N HIS A 206 4.00 15.13 7.54
CA HIS A 206 4.67 14.74 6.30
C HIS A 206 4.04 15.44 5.08
N LEU A 207 4.88 15.76 4.08
CA LEU A 207 4.45 16.42 2.83
C LEU A 207 4.13 15.43 1.71
N ASP A 208 4.63 14.19 1.82
CA ASP A 208 4.40 13.17 0.82
C ASP A 208 2.99 12.57 0.95
N SER A 209 2.47 12.08 -0.17
CA SER A 209 1.21 11.34 -0.23
C SER A 209 1.39 10.10 -1.10
N TRP A 210 0.41 9.19 -1.06
CA TRP A 210 0.34 8.14 -2.06
C TRP A 210 0.13 8.77 -3.45
N ASP A 211 0.85 8.25 -4.46
CA ASP A 211 0.84 8.76 -5.84
C ASP A 211 -0.56 8.79 -6.50
N LEU A 212 -1.52 8.04 -5.98
CA LEU A 212 -2.92 8.03 -6.44
C LEU A 212 -3.80 9.04 -5.70
N GLY A 213 -3.29 9.76 -4.72
CA GLY A 213 -4.00 10.74 -3.91
C GLY A 213 -3.37 12.12 -3.97
N THR A 214 -4.07 13.11 -3.42
CA THR A 214 -3.60 14.50 -3.33
C THR A 214 -2.95 14.84 -1.99
N GLY A 215 -3.07 13.97 -0.98
CA GLY A 215 -2.50 14.18 0.36
C GLY A 215 -3.14 15.31 1.16
N ALA A 216 -4.35 15.77 0.80
CA ALA A 216 -4.97 16.91 1.48
C ALA A 216 -5.26 16.66 2.96
N ILE A 217 -5.68 15.43 3.31
CA ILE A 217 -5.93 15.02 4.70
C ILE A 217 -4.70 14.33 5.28
N ASP A 218 -4.11 13.40 4.55
CA ASP A 218 -2.96 12.59 4.97
C ASP A 218 -1.74 12.96 4.11
N ASP A 219 -0.86 13.96 4.50
CA ASP A 219 -0.95 14.68 5.78
C ASP A 219 -0.91 16.21 5.62
N GLY A 220 -1.44 16.75 4.50
CA GLY A 220 -1.54 18.20 4.29
C GLY A 220 -2.25 18.92 5.42
N ALA A 221 -3.26 18.30 6.04
CA ALA A 221 -3.94 18.85 7.21
C ALA A 221 -3.01 18.94 8.43
N GLY A 222 -2.20 17.90 8.70
CA GLY A 222 -1.21 17.91 9.78
C GLY A 222 -0.15 18.97 9.59
N VAL A 223 0.35 19.13 8.36
CA VAL A 223 1.29 20.22 8.01
C VAL A 223 0.67 21.60 8.30
N ALA A 224 -0.59 21.83 7.92
CA ALA A 224 -1.28 23.09 8.16
C ALA A 224 -1.51 23.35 9.65
N ILE A 225 -1.92 22.33 10.40
CA ILE A 225 -2.16 22.40 11.86
C ILE A 225 -0.87 22.75 12.60
N THR A 226 0.23 22.07 12.30
CA THR A 226 1.52 22.32 12.98
C THR A 226 2.08 23.70 12.67
N ALA A 227 1.98 24.15 11.41
CA ALA A 227 2.39 25.50 11.03
C ALA A 227 1.52 26.58 11.71
N ALA A 228 0.21 26.37 11.81
CA ALA A 228 -0.69 27.28 12.51
C ALA A 228 -0.42 27.33 14.02
N ALA A 229 -0.18 26.20 14.67
CA ALA A 229 0.18 26.12 16.08
C ALA A 229 1.48 26.88 16.38
N ALA A 230 2.52 26.65 15.57
CA ALA A 230 3.78 27.37 15.70
C ALA A 230 3.60 28.89 15.49
N LYS A 231 2.74 29.31 14.55
CA LYS A 231 2.43 30.74 14.35
C LYS A 231 1.72 31.36 15.54
N LEU A 232 0.75 30.68 16.14
CA LEU A 232 0.04 31.13 17.33
C LEU A 232 1.00 31.33 18.53
N ILE A 233 1.95 30.40 18.72
CA ILE A 233 2.97 30.52 19.78
C ILE A 233 3.89 31.71 19.51
N MET A 234 4.26 31.96 18.26
CA MET A 234 5.12 33.08 17.88
C MET A 234 4.45 34.45 18.12
N ASP A 235 3.12 34.52 17.99
CA ASP A 235 2.34 35.77 18.11
C ASP A 235 1.90 36.05 19.56
N ALA A 236 2.05 35.08 20.48
CA ALA A 236 1.68 35.24 21.90
C ALA A 236 2.80 35.89 22.73
#